data_a850a15dfe3f1538232dc6948f8b7cc7
#
_entry.id   a850a15dfe3f1538232dc6948f8b7cc7
#
_cell.length_a   1.000
_cell.length_b   1.000
_cell.length_c   1.000
_cell.angle_alpha   90.00
_cell.angle_beta   90.00
_cell.angle_gamma   90.00
#
_symmetry.space_group_name_H-M   'P 1'
#
loop_
_entity.id
_entity.type
_entity.pdbx_description
1 polymer ?
#
loop_
_entity_poly.entity_id
_entity_poly.type
_entity_poly.pdbx_seq_one_letter_code
_entity_poly.pdbx_strand_id
1 'polypeptide(L)'
;MRTGLLLLLTAGVAAAAVPSDANLDTILAKIQQRYERQRDALCGYTGTRVYTLHNSHLSHDTVMKYRVTMSRSSGKHFKLISEQHAGFLARHALTTLVDAEPDSRKQEQQGRLDRANYKFALLGEDVLNGHRCYVLHLSPRRQSKYLVSGKAWVDVESYAVRRIKGQLAKSVSFWVGKPEVEEDFANSGGFWMPSYNSSLSHVKLVGEATVTIRFSNYRFQRCGQ
;
A
#
# COMPACT_ATOMS: atom_id res chain seq x y z
N MET A 1 45.68 -17.78 -48.33
CA MET A 1 44.21 -17.70 -48.06
C MET A 1 43.94 -18.32 -46.68
N ARG A 2 43.69 -17.50 -45.67
CA ARG A 2 43.35 -17.96 -44.30
C ARG A 2 41.90 -17.57 -44.04
N THR A 3 41.03 -18.56 -43.98
CA THR A 3 39.61 -18.43 -43.68
C THR A 3 39.43 -18.36 -42.16
N GLY A 4 39.06 -17.22 -41.63
CA GLY A 4 38.71 -17.05 -40.20
C GLY A 4 37.26 -17.46 -39.98
N LEU A 5 37.06 -18.41 -39.09
CA LEU A 5 35.75 -18.89 -38.63
C LEU A 5 35.25 -17.99 -37.46
N LEU A 6 34.21 -17.20 -37.70
CA LEU A 6 33.58 -16.36 -36.68
C LEU A 6 32.59 -17.21 -35.85
N LEU A 7 32.94 -17.49 -34.59
CA LEU A 7 32.00 -18.11 -33.63
C LEU A 7 31.06 -17.06 -33.09
N LEU A 8 29.75 -17.12 -33.44
CA LEU A 8 28.70 -16.37 -32.84
C LEU A 8 28.30 -17.04 -31.52
N LEU A 9 28.65 -16.44 -30.36
CA LEU A 9 28.13 -16.80 -29.06
C LEU A 9 26.71 -16.22 -28.90
N THR A 10 25.69 -17.06 -29.00
CA THR A 10 24.32 -16.72 -28.62
C THR A 10 24.19 -16.85 -27.10
N ALA A 11 24.14 -15.72 -26.39
CA ALA A 11 23.79 -15.69 -25.00
C ALA A 11 22.28 -16.02 -24.83
N GLY A 12 21.97 -17.25 -24.46
CA GLY A 12 20.64 -17.67 -24.11
C GLY A 12 20.22 -17.01 -22.79
N VAL A 13 19.21 -16.13 -22.82
CA VAL A 13 18.54 -15.63 -21.63
C VAL A 13 17.76 -16.83 -21.03
N ALA A 14 18.28 -17.39 -19.94
CA ALA A 14 17.56 -18.39 -19.16
C ALA A 14 16.36 -17.71 -18.50
N ALA A 15 15.16 -17.94 -19.01
CA ALA A 15 13.93 -17.63 -18.31
C ALA A 15 13.90 -18.49 -17.03
N ALA A 16 13.97 -17.84 -15.86
CA ALA A 16 13.85 -18.51 -14.57
C ALA A 16 12.49 -19.22 -14.53
N ALA A 17 12.50 -20.55 -14.51
CA ALA A 17 11.30 -21.37 -14.34
C ALA A 17 10.67 -21.01 -13.00
N VAL A 18 9.40 -20.62 -13.00
CA VAL A 18 8.59 -20.44 -11.78
C VAL A 18 8.57 -21.81 -11.06
N PRO A 19 8.94 -21.90 -9.76
CA PRO A 19 8.81 -23.14 -9.03
C PRO A 19 7.35 -23.61 -9.10
N SER A 20 7.11 -24.82 -9.56
CA SER A 20 5.78 -25.41 -9.82
C SER A 20 4.95 -25.65 -8.54
N ASP A 21 5.46 -25.36 -7.35
CA ASP A 21 4.82 -25.64 -6.07
C ASP A 21 4.15 -24.43 -5.38
N ALA A 22 4.24 -23.23 -5.97
CA ALA A 22 3.57 -22.05 -5.41
C ALA A 22 2.09 -22.03 -5.83
N ASN A 23 1.27 -22.83 -5.14
CA ASN A 23 -0.18 -22.80 -5.33
C ASN A 23 -0.74 -21.49 -4.77
N LEU A 24 -1.50 -20.75 -5.59
CA LEU A 24 -2.18 -19.51 -5.22
C LEU A 24 -3.01 -19.66 -3.92
N ASP A 25 -3.66 -20.79 -3.72
CA ASP A 25 -4.46 -21.05 -2.52
C ASP A 25 -3.59 -21.11 -1.26
N THR A 26 -2.41 -21.72 -1.36
CA THR A 26 -1.43 -21.76 -0.26
C THR A 26 -0.92 -20.35 0.07
N ILE A 27 -0.58 -19.55 -0.94
CA ILE A 27 -0.13 -18.15 -0.74
C ILE A 27 -1.22 -17.35 -0.02
N LEU A 28 -2.47 -17.41 -0.50
CA LEU A 28 -3.59 -16.69 0.10
C LEU A 28 -3.88 -17.14 1.54
N ALA A 29 -3.81 -18.45 1.82
CA ALA A 29 -3.99 -18.99 3.17
C ALA A 29 -2.89 -18.49 4.13
N LYS A 30 -1.63 -18.43 3.67
CA LYS A 30 -0.50 -17.92 4.46
C LYS A 30 -0.60 -16.40 4.73
N ILE A 31 -1.00 -15.62 3.74
CA ILE A 31 -1.30 -14.17 3.91
C ILE A 31 -2.36 -14.00 5.00
N GLN A 32 -3.46 -14.76 4.91
CA GLN A 32 -4.56 -14.70 5.87
C GLN A 32 -4.11 -15.09 7.28
N GLN A 33 -3.40 -16.21 7.44
CA GLN A 33 -2.88 -16.66 8.72
C GLN A 33 -1.93 -15.63 9.35
N ARG A 34 -1.09 -15.00 8.53
CA ARG A 34 -0.19 -13.94 8.99
C ARG A 34 -0.98 -12.73 9.50
N TYR A 35 -1.96 -12.28 8.72
CA TYR A 35 -2.83 -11.17 9.09
C TYR A 35 -3.53 -11.44 10.43
N GLU A 36 -4.09 -12.61 10.64
CA GLU A 36 -4.77 -12.99 11.88
C GLU A 36 -3.82 -12.99 13.07
N ARG A 37 -2.64 -13.60 12.92
CA ARG A 37 -1.61 -13.57 13.97
C ARG A 37 -1.21 -12.15 14.35
N GLN A 38 -0.99 -11.28 13.35
CA GLN A 38 -0.64 -9.88 13.62
C GLN A 38 -1.79 -9.14 14.30
N ARG A 39 -3.00 -9.29 13.82
CA ARG A 39 -4.20 -8.71 14.42
C ARG A 39 -4.34 -9.15 15.87
N ASP A 40 -4.15 -10.43 16.18
CA ASP A 40 -4.36 -10.96 17.53
C ASP A 40 -3.27 -10.50 18.51
N ALA A 41 -2.05 -10.33 18.02
CA ALA A 41 -0.92 -9.86 18.81
C ALA A 41 -0.89 -8.33 19.06
N LEU A 42 -1.57 -7.52 18.22
CA LEU A 42 -1.51 -6.06 18.28
C LEU A 42 -2.71 -5.48 19.00
N CYS A 43 -2.52 -4.95 20.21
CA CYS A 43 -3.56 -4.25 20.97
C CYS A 43 -3.63 -2.76 20.72
N GLY A 44 -2.50 -2.15 20.35
CA GLY A 44 -2.46 -0.74 20.03
C GLY A 44 -1.10 -0.32 19.46
N TYR A 45 -1.04 0.89 18.93
CA TYR A 45 0.21 1.53 18.55
C TYR A 45 0.12 3.05 18.61
N THR A 46 1.28 3.69 18.73
CA THR A 46 1.45 5.10 18.40
C THR A 46 2.39 5.21 17.20
N GLY A 47 2.26 6.28 16.43
CA GLY A 47 3.12 6.52 15.28
C GLY A 47 3.04 7.97 14.82
N THR A 48 3.83 8.30 13.80
CA THR A 48 3.82 9.60 13.13
C THR A 48 3.39 9.40 11.68
N ARG A 49 2.54 10.28 11.18
CA ARG A 49 2.20 10.38 9.76
C ARG A 49 2.50 11.78 9.25
N VAL A 50 3.16 11.85 8.11
CA VAL A 50 3.42 13.10 7.39
C VAL A 50 2.66 13.01 6.07
N TYR A 51 1.64 13.84 5.94
CA TYR A 51 0.86 14.01 4.73
C TYR A 51 1.48 15.15 3.93
N THR A 52 1.74 14.93 2.64
CA THR A 52 2.20 15.95 1.70
C THR A 52 1.26 16.01 0.52
N LEU A 53 0.70 17.18 0.24
CA LEU A 53 -0.09 17.44 -0.97
C LEU A 53 0.79 18.25 -1.92
N HIS A 54 1.07 17.67 -3.07
CA HIS A 54 1.70 18.31 -4.22
C HIS A 54 0.66 18.58 -5.30
N ASN A 55 0.69 19.77 -5.88
CA ASN A 55 -0.08 20.12 -7.07
C ASN A 55 0.71 21.13 -7.88
N SER A 56 0.78 20.97 -9.20
CA SER A 56 1.57 21.83 -10.09
C SER A 56 1.14 23.32 -10.11
N HIS A 57 -0.07 23.63 -9.64
CA HIS A 57 -0.59 25.00 -9.51
C HIS A 57 -0.30 25.64 -8.15
N LEU A 58 0.28 24.89 -7.21
CA LEU A 58 0.73 25.42 -5.93
C LEU A 58 2.22 25.72 -5.97
N SER A 59 2.60 26.89 -5.44
CA SER A 59 4.02 27.29 -5.37
C SER A 59 4.85 26.43 -4.42
N HIS A 60 4.20 25.78 -3.46
CA HIS A 60 4.84 24.94 -2.43
C HIS A 60 3.93 23.76 -2.07
N ASP A 61 4.55 22.66 -1.68
CA ASP A 61 3.83 21.52 -1.13
C ASP A 61 3.20 21.88 0.22
N THR A 62 1.96 21.44 0.42
CA THR A 62 1.34 21.52 1.75
C THR A 62 1.74 20.29 2.55
N VAL A 63 2.29 20.49 3.75
CA VAL A 63 2.73 19.41 4.63
C VAL A 63 2.00 19.48 5.96
N MET A 64 1.38 18.36 6.38
CA MET A 64 0.72 18.22 7.68
C MET A 64 1.25 16.98 8.39
N LYS A 65 1.72 17.17 9.63
CA LYS A 65 2.29 16.10 10.47
C LYS A 65 1.36 15.79 11.63
N TYR A 66 1.04 14.52 11.80
CA TYR A 66 0.16 14.03 12.86
C TYR A 66 0.85 12.99 13.72
N ARG A 67 0.55 13.00 15.02
CA ARG A 67 0.69 11.84 15.89
C ARG A 67 -0.58 11.01 15.78
N VAL A 68 -0.41 9.71 15.60
CA VAL A 68 -1.52 8.76 15.54
C VAL A 68 -1.42 7.86 16.75
N THR A 69 -2.54 7.66 17.42
CA THR A 69 -2.71 6.65 18.47
C THR A 69 -3.85 5.73 18.05
N MET A 70 -3.61 4.43 18.09
CA MET A 70 -4.64 3.43 17.82
C MET A 70 -4.73 2.46 18.99
N SER A 71 -5.94 2.16 19.43
CA SER A 71 -6.21 1.06 20.35
C SER A 71 -7.43 0.27 19.87
N ARG A 72 -7.55 -0.97 20.35
CA ARG A 72 -8.73 -1.80 20.05
C ARG A 72 -10.02 -1.24 20.61
N SER A 73 -9.98 -0.55 21.74
CA SER A 73 -11.14 -0.02 22.45
C SER A 73 -11.60 1.34 21.90
N SER A 74 -10.66 2.24 21.60
CA SER A 74 -10.97 3.62 21.23
C SER A 74 -10.82 3.91 19.74
N GLY A 75 -10.31 2.94 18.94
CA GLY A 75 -10.05 3.16 17.52
C GLY A 75 -8.81 4.00 17.27
N LYS A 76 -8.83 4.76 16.19
CA LYS A 76 -7.71 5.58 15.71
C LYS A 76 -7.97 7.07 16.02
N HIS A 77 -7.00 7.73 16.63
CA HIS A 77 -7.05 9.16 16.96
C HIS A 77 -5.84 9.88 16.37
N PHE A 78 -6.08 11.07 15.83
CA PHE A 78 -5.07 11.91 15.20
C PHE A 78 -4.92 13.21 15.98
N LYS A 79 -3.66 13.58 16.28
CA LYS A 79 -3.31 14.87 16.86
C LYS A 79 -2.35 15.59 15.92
N LEU A 80 -2.76 16.75 15.39
CA LEU A 80 -1.89 17.61 14.58
C LEU A 80 -0.67 18.05 15.41
N ILE A 81 0.52 17.89 14.84
CA ILE A 81 1.80 18.31 15.44
C ILE A 81 2.27 19.61 14.78
N SER A 82 2.25 19.66 13.46
CA SER A 82 2.69 20.81 12.67
C SER A 82 2.04 20.82 11.30
N GLU A 83 1.98 22.01 10.70
CA GLU A 83 1.58 22.23 9.32
C GLU A 83 2.48 23.28 8.66
N GLN A 84 2.67 23.16 7.34
CA GLN A 84 3.45 24.08 6.53
C GLN A 84 2.71 24.33 5.21
N HIS A 85 2.69 25.59 4.76
CA HIS A 85 2.05 26.03 3.51
C HIS A 85 0.60 25.54 3.34
N ALA A 86 -0.13 25.41 4.45
CA ALA A 86 -1.49 24.89 4.49
C ALA A 86 -2.50 25.99 4.20
N GLY A 87 -2.63 26.38 2.94
CA GLY A 87 -3.75 27.22 2.48
C GLY A 87 -5.09 26.54 2.73
N PHE A 88 -6.18 27.31 2.77
CA PHE A 88 -7.51 26.83 3.16
C PHE A 88 -7.96 25.56 2.41
N LEU A 89 -7.85 25.52 1.08
CA LEU A 89 -8.29 24.37 0.26
C LEU A 89 -7.41 23.13 0.48
N ALA A 90 -6.09 23.32 0.53
CA ALA A 90 -5.16 22.22 0.73
C ALA A 90 -5.29 21.63 2.14
N ARG A 91 -5.45 22.47 3.16
CA ARG A 91 -5.76 22.05 4.53
C ARG A 91 -7.06 21.25 4.58
N HIS A 92 -8.14 21.76 3.97
CA HIS A 92 -9.42 21.07 3.94
C HIS A 92 -9.32 19.70 3.25
N ALA A 93 -8.60 19.59 2.13
CA ALA A 93 -8.39 18.33 1.45
C ALA A 93 -7.66 17.29 2.34
N LEU A 94 -6.56 17.68 3.00
CA LEU A 94 -5.81 16.78 3.86
C LEU A 94 -6.54 16.42 5.15
N THR A 95 -7.24 17.37 5.79
CA THR A 95 -8.05 17.06 6.99
C THR A 95 -9.19 16.12 6.67
N THR A 96 -9.85 16.25 5.52
CA THR A 96 -10.90 15.33 5.08
C THR A 96 -10.37 13.89 4.94
N LEU A 97 -9.13 13.71 4.44
CA LEU A 97 -8.49 12.39 4.37
C LEU A 97 -8.22 11.81 5.77
N VAL A 98 -7.73 12.65 6.69
CA VAL A 98 -7.49 12.24 8.08
C VAL A 98 -8.79 11.86 8.78
N ASP A 99 -9.83 12.68 8.63
CA ASP A 99 -11.14 12.46 9.27
C ASP A 99 -11.88 11.22 8.72
N ALA A 100 -11.57 10.83 7.48
CA ALA A 100 -12.13 9.62 6.87
C ALA A 100 -11.56 8.31 7.41
N GLU A 101 -10.46 8.34 8.20
CA GLU A 101 -9.76 7.14 8.67
C GLU A 101 -10.22 6.54 10.03
N PRO A 102 -10.99 7.21 10.90
CA PRO A 102 -11.23 6.71 12.27
C PRO A 102 -11.93 5.35 12.37
N ASP A 103 -12.77 5.00 11.40
CA ASP A 103 -13.52 3.72 11.42
C ASP A 103 -12.70 2.54 10.86
N SER A 104 -11.57 2.28 11.53
CA SER A 104 -10.53 1.36 11.07
C SER A 104 -11.00 -0.09 10.86
N ARG A 105 -11.90 -0.61 11.71
CA ARG A 105 -12.35 -2.02 11.60
C ARG A 105 -13.18 -2.26 10.34
N LYS A 106 -14.09 -1.36 10.02
CA LYS A 106 -14.94 -1.46 8.85
C LYS A 106 -14.13 -1.27 7.56
N GLN A 107 -13.21 -0.30 7.55
CA GLN A 107 -12.30 -0.07 6.42
C GLN A 107 -11.36 -1.25 6.21
N GLU A 108 -10.79 -1.79 7.28
CA GLU A 108 -9.92 -2.94 7.26
C GLU A 108 -10.60 -4.17 6.63
N GLN A 109 -11.84 -4.48 7.02
CA GLN A 109 -12.62 -5.56 6.42
C GLN A 109 -12.94 -5.29 4.95
N GLN A 110 -13.26 -4.03 4.59
CA GLN A 110 -13.65 -3.65 3.23
C GLN A 110 -12.47 -3.59 2.24
N GLY A 111 -11.25 -3.37 2.73
CA GLY A 111 -10.02 -3.33 1.92
C GLY A 111 -9.18 -4.61 1.95
N ARG A 112 -9.57 -5.59 2.75
CA ARG A 112 -8.78 -6.79 3.03
C ARG A 112 -8.46 -7.60 1.76
N LEU A 113 -7.21 -8.08 1.66
CA LEU A 113 -6.76 -8.95 0.60
C LEU A 113 -7.25 -10.39 0.83
N ASP A 114 -8.52 -10.62 0.55
CA ASP A 114 -9.17 -11.92 0.68
C ASP A 114 -10.11 -12.21 -0.51
N ARG A 115 -10.59 -13.45 -0.60
CA ARG A 115 -11.48 -13.90 -1.67
C ARG A 115 -12.88 -13.28 -1.62
N ALA A 116 -13.28 -12.66 -0.50
CA ALA A 116 -14.54 -11.94 -0.41
C ALA A 116 -14.46 -10.61 -1.18
N ASN A 117 -13.28 -9.99 -1.19
CA ASN A 117 -13.04 -8.71 -1.82
C ASN A 117 -12.47 -8.81 -3.25
N TYR A 118 -11.70 -9.87 -3.56
CA TYR A 118 -10.94 -10.00 -4.80
C TYR A 118 -11.07 -11.36 -5.49
N LYS A 119 -10.93 -11.34 -6.81
CA LYS A 119 -10.42 -12.46 -7.60
C LYS A 119 -8.91 -12.25 -7.73
N PHE A 120 -8.14 -13.32 -7.55
CA PHE A 120 -6.68 -13.30 -7.63
C PHE A 120 -6.19 -14.13 -8.79
N ALA A 121 -5.05 -13.75 -9.38
CA ALA A 121 -4.24 -14.60 -10.24
C ALA A 121 -2.77 -14.45 -9.82
N LEU A 122 -2.02 -15.54 -9.78
CA LEU A 122 -0.57 -15.52 -9.59
C LEU A 122 0.08 -15.18 -10.93
N LEU A 123 0.83 -14.09 -10.99
CA LEU A 123 1.54 -13.65 -12.20
C LEU A 123 2.97 -14.19 -12.28
N GLY A 124 3.50 -14.73 -11.19
CA GLY A 124 4.87 -15.20 -11.06
C GLY A 124 5.59 -14.59 -9.86
N GLU A 125 6.91 -14.48 -9.96
CA GLU A 125 7.77 -13.87 -8.94
C GLU A 125 8.45 -12.61 -9.50
N ASP A 126 8.83 -11.71 -8.60
CA ASP A 126 9.57 -10.48 -8.88
C ASP A 126 10.50 -10.17 -7.69
N VAL A 127 11.46 -9.27 -7.88
CA VAL A 127 12.33 -8.77 -6.81
C VAL A 127 11.97 -7.33 -6.48
N LEU A 128 11.44 -7.10 -5.28
CA LEU A 128 11.10 -5.78 -4.78
C LEU A 128 12.06 -5.37 -3.68
N ASN A 129 12.88 -4.34 -3.92
CA ASN A 129 13.86 -3.82 -2.96
C ASN A 129 14.79 -4.92 -2.40
N GLY A 130 15.28 -5.83 -3.27
CA GLY A 130 16.16 -6.94 -2.90
C GLY A 130 15.46 -8.16 -2.29
N HIS A 131 14.14 -8.16 -2.18
CA HIS A 131 13.35 -9.28 -1.65
C HIS A 131 12.55 -9.98 -2.75
N ARG A 132 12.63 -11.31 -2.80
CA ARG A 132 11.78 -12.12 -3.69
C ARG A 132 10.33 -12.04 -3.24
N CYS A 133 9.44 -11.80 -4.19
CA CYS A 133 8.01 -11.64 -3.93
C CYS A 133 7.19 -12.42 -4.95
N TYR A 134 6.14 -13.10 -4.51
CA TYR A 134 5.05 -13.50 -5.40
C TYR A 134 4.30 -12.24 -5.86
N VAL A 135 3.96 -12.17 -7.14
CA VAL A 135 3.15 -11.08 -7.70
C VAL A 135 1.74 -11.58 -7.95
N LEU A 136 0.79 -11.02 -7.21
CA LEU A 136 -0.63 -11.32 -7.35
C LEU A 136 -1.34 -10.23 -8.13
N HIS A 137 -2.10 -10.59 -9.17
CA HIS A 137 -3.06 -9.69 -9.79
C HIS A 137 -4.31 -9.59 -8.91
N LEU A 138 -4.77 -8.35 -8.68
CA LEU A 138 -5.92 -7.99 -7.86
C LEU A 138 -7.08 -7.52 -8.75
N SER A 139 -8.16 -8.31 -8.84
CA SER A 139 -9.41 -7.94 -9.52
C SER A 139 -10.51 -7.76 -8.48
N PRO A 140 -10.90 -6.51 -8.14
CA PRO A 140 -11.96 -6.24 -7.18
C PRO A 140 -13.29 -6.89 -7.56
N ARG A 141 -14.00 -7.51 -6.61
CA ARG A 141 -15.32 -8.11 -6.84
C ARG A 141 -16.46 -7.09 -6.82
N ARG A 142 -16.18 -5.87 -6.36
CA ARG A 142 -17.14 -4.76 -6.31
C ARG A 142 -16.47 -3.41 -6.51
N GLN A 143 -17.25 -2.40 -6.89
CA GLN A 143 -16.81 -1.01 -6.93
C GLN A 143 -16.69 -0.47 -5.50
N SER A 144 -15.49 -0.18 -5.05
CA SER A 144 -15.22 0.36 -3.70
C SER A 144 -13.99 1.27 -3.71
N LYS A 145 -14.05 2.35 -2.93
CA LYS A 145 -12.91 3.24 -2.69
C LYS A 145 -11.83 2.61 -1.78
N TYR A 146 -12.07 1.41 -1.27
CA TYR A 146 -11.14 0.64 -0.42
C TYR A 146 -10.47 -0.51 -1.17
N LEU A 147 -10.82 -0.74 -2.44
CA LEU A 147 -10.28 -1.82 -3.25
C LEU A 147 -9.41 -1.27 -4.38
N VAL A 148 -8.31 -1.94 -4.65
CA VAL A 148 -7.35 -1.60 -5.69
C VAL A 148 -7.41 -2.63 -6.80
N SER A 149 -7.63 -2.19 -8.04
CA SER A 149 -7.42 -2.99 -9.24
C SER A 149 -5.95 -2.86 -9.66
N GLY A 150 -5.17 -3.93 -9.59
CA GLY A 150 -3.74 -3.82 -9.82
C GLY A 150 -2.96 -5.05 -9.39
N LYS A 151 -1.87 -4.84 -8.67
CA LYS A 151 -0.95 -5.90 -8.22
C LYS A 151 -0.61 -5.78 -6.74
N ALA A 152 -0.33 -6.93 -6.12
CA ALA A 152 0.28 -7.02 -4.80
C ALA A 152 1.56 -7.84 -4.87
N TRP A 153 2.62 -7.37 -4.20
CA TRP A 153 3.87 -8.08 -3.99
C TRP A 153 3.88 -8.68 -2.60
N VAL A 154 4.00 -9.98 -2.54
CA VAL A 154 3.96 -10.77 -1.31
C VAL A 154 5.28 -11.46 -1.12
N ASP A 155 5.98 -11.18 -0.05
CA ASP A 155 7.28 -11.76 0.29
C ASP A 155 7.20 -13.29 0.34
N VAL A 156 8.13 -13.99 -0.34
CA VAL A 156 8.07 -15.46 -0.48
C VAL A 156 8.35 -16.19 0.83
N GLU A 157 9.10 -15.60 1.76
CA GLU A 157 9.48 -16.23 3.03
C GLU A 157 8.45 -15.95 4.11
N SER A 158 8.10 -14.68 4.28
CA SER A 158 7.24 -14.23 5.37
C SER A 158 5.76 -14.19 5.01
N TYR A 159 5.39 -14.27 3.73
CA TYR A 159 4.04 -14.07 3.21
C TYR A 159 3.42 -12.72 3.62
N ALA A 160 4.27 -11.75 3.92
CA ALA A 160 3.83 -10.39 4.17
C ALA A 160 3.61 -9.65 2.86
N VAL A 161 2.55 -8.85 2.79
CA VAL A 161 2.37 -7.91 1.69
C VAL A 161 3.40 -6.80 1.84
N ARG A 162 4.25 -6.59 0.83
CA ARG A 162 5.27 -5.54 0.79
C ARG A 162 4.79 -4.31 0.05
N ARG A 163 4.02 -4.51 -1.04
CA ARG A 163 3.48 -3.42 -1.86
C ARG A 163 2.14 -3.79 -2.44
N ILE A 164 1.27 -2.80 -2.53
CA ILE A 164 0.07 -2.82 -3.36
C ILE A 164 0.16 -1.63 -4.31
N LYS A 165 -0.06 -1.86 -5.62
CA LYS A 165 -0.05 -0.80 -6.62
C LYS A 165 -1.12 -1.02 -7.65
N GLY A 166 -1.81 0.05 -8.03
CA GLY A 166 -2.86 0.04 -9.04
C GLY A 166 -3.79 1.23 -8.94
N GLN A 167 -5.01 1.08 -9.40
CA GLN A 167 -6.02 2.12 -9.41
C GLN A 167 -7.17 1.76 -8.46
N LEU A 168 -7.73 2.72 -7.75
CA LEU A 168 -8.91 2.48 -6.92
C LEU A 168 -10.08 1.98 -7.77
N ALA A 169 -10.80 0.97 -7.28
CA ALA A 169 -11.91 0.35 -8.00
C ALA A 169 -13.10 1.31 -8.18
N LYS A 170 -13.18 2.39 -7.40
CA LYS A 170 -14.23 3.42 -7.47
C LYS A 170 -13.62 4.81 -7.37
N SER A 171 -14.16 5.76 -8.12
CA SER A 171 -13.82 7.20 -7.97
C SER A 171 -14.09 7.67 -6.54
N VAL A 172 -13.23 8.55 -6.03
CA VAL A 172 -13.38 9.12 -4.68
C VAL A 172 -14.55 10.11 -4.65
N SER A 173 -14.70 10.92 -5.71
CA SER A 173 -15.81 11.85 -5.90
C SER A 173 -16.05 12.11 -7.38
N PHE A 174 -17.10 12.90 -7.69
CA PHE A 174 -17.38 13.34 -9.06
C PHE A 174 -16.23 14.20 -9.66
N TRP A 175 -15.54 14.96 -8.81
CA TRP A 175 -14.44 15.85 -9.19
C TRP A 175 -13.08 15.15 -9.24
N VAL A 176 -12.92 14.04 -8.48
CA VAL A 176 -11.72 13.25 -8.39
C VAL A 176 -11.99 11.89 -9.03
N GLY A 177 -11.28 11.56 -10.09
CA GLY A 177 -11.39 10.29 -10.79
C GLY A 177 -11.02 9.10 -9.89
N LYS A 178 -10.61 7.98 -10.51
CA LYS A 178 -10.03 6.84 -9.81
C LYS A 178 -8.54 7.10 -9.59
N PRO A 179 -8.09 7.36 -8.37
CA PRO A 179 -6.67 7.60 -8.10
C PRO A 179 -5.82 6.37 -8.44
N GLU A 180 -4.62 6.62 -8.95
CA GLU A 180 -3.54 5.64 -8.93
C GLU A 180 -2.93 5.64 -7.54
N VAL A 181 -2.79 4.46 -6.96
CA VAL A 181 -2.29 4.30 -5.59
C VAL A 181 -1.11 3.35 -5.55
N GLU A 182 -0.16 3.65 -4.68
CA GLU A 182 0.93 2.78 -4.30
C GLU A 182 1.06 2.80 -2.77
N GLU A 183 1.02 1.63 -2.14
CA GLU A 183 1.14 1.48 -0.70
C GLU A 183 2.24 0.47 -0.38
N ASP A 184 3.25 0.91 0.37
CA ASP A 184 4.36 0.09 0.84
C ASP A 184 4.21 -0.25 2.31
N PHE A 185 4.59 -1.48 2.64
CA PHE A 185 4.61 -2.01 3.99
C PHE A 185 6.03 -2.41 4.38
N ALA A 186 6.38 -2.21 5.64
CA ALA A 186 7.66 -2.61 6.21
C ALA A 186 7.47 -3.28 7.57
N ASN A 187 8.40 -4.17 7.91
CA ASN A 187 8.46 -4.72 9.25
C ASN A 187 8.97 -3.65 10.23
N SER A 188 8.19 -3.37 11.25
CA SER A 188 8.56 -2.49 12.35
C SER A 188 8.27 -3.22 13.66
N GLY A 189 9.31 -3.54 14.44
CA GLY A 189 9.17 -4.21 15.74
C GLY A 189 8.42 -5.56 15.70
N GLY A 190 8.47 -6.29 14.57
CA GLY A 190 7.80 -7.57 14.35
C GLY A 190 6.39 -7.45 13.75
N PHE A 191 5.87 -6.23 13.54
CA PHE A 191 4.61 -5.96 12.88
C PHE A 191 4.83 -5.39 11.47
N TRP A 192 4.11 -5.88 10.49
CA TRP A 192 4.08 -5.31 9.15
C TRP A 192 3.09 -4.15 9.11
N MET A 193 3.63 -2.96 8.92
CA MET A 193 2.88 -1.71 8.98
C MET A 193 3.07 -0.91 7.71
N PRO A 194 2.11 -0.06 7.32
CA PRO A 194 2.33 0.91 6.26
C PRO A 194 3.58 1.75 6.54
N SER A 195 4.42 1.93 5.52
CA SER A 195 5.62 2.78 5.56
C SER A 195 5.50 3.97 4.63
N TYR A 196 4.81 3.79 3.52
CA TYR A 196 4.58 4.82 2.50
C TYR A 196 3.25 4.57 1.80
N ASN A 197 2.57 5.65 1.46
CA ASN A 197 1.41 5.63 0.56
C ASN A 197 1.52 6.82 -0.39
N SER A 198 1.20 6.62 -1.67
CA SER A 198 1.08 7.65 -2.68
C SER A 198 -0.24 7.49 -3.41
N SER A 199 -0.90 8.60 -3.67
CA SER A 199 -2.14 8.66 -4.45
C SER A 199 -2.06 9.80 -5.46
N LEU A 200 -2.01 9.45 -6.74
CA LEU A 200 -2.07 10.40 -7.86
C LEU A 200 -3.51 10.50 -8.35
N SER A 201 -4.04 11.70 -8.37
CA SER A 201 -5.42 11.98 -8.78
C SER A 201 -5.47 13.05 -9.85
N HIS A 202 -6.32 12.86 -10.86
CA HIS A 202 -6.72 13.91 -11.79
C HIS A 202 -7.97 14.62 -11.23
N VAL A 203 -7.79 15.85 -10.79
CA VAL A 203 -8.86 16.69 -10.23
C VAL A 203 -9.35 17.63 -11.31
N LYS A 204 -10.66 17.61 -11.60
CA LYS A 204 -11.26 18.52 -12.60
C LYS A 204 -10.98 19.97 -12.21
N LEU A 205 -10.55 20.77 -13.18
CA LEU A 205 -10.21 22.20 -13.06
C LEU A 205 -8.93 22.52 -12.27
N VAL A 206 -8.35 21.54 -11.52
CA VAL A 206 -7.15 21.73 -10.69
C VAL A 206 -5.95 20.96 -11.24
N GLY A 207 -6.18 20.05 -12.22
CA GLY A 207 -5.11 19.24 -12.82
C GLY A 207 -4.69 18.07 -11.92
N GLU A 208 -3.41 17.70 -11.97
CA GLU A 208 -2.88 16.57 -11.20
C GLU A 208 -2.57 17.00 -9.77
N ALA A 209 -2.98 16.16 -8.84
CA ALA A 209 -2.66 16.28 -7.43
C ALA A 209 -2.12 14.95 -6.90
N THR A 210 -0.98 15.00 -6.23
CA THR A 210 -0.36 13.85 -5.57
C THR A 210 -0.43 14.04 -4.06
N VAL A 211 -1.04 13.10 -3.37
CA VAL A 211 -0.95 13.01 -1.91
C VAL A 211 -0.02 11.88 -1.55
N THR A 212 1.00 12.17 -0.73
CA THR A 212 1.85 11.14 -0.14
C THR A 212 1.67 11.10 1.37
N ILE A 213 1.77 9.91 1.95
CA ILE A 213 1.76 9.71 3.40
C ILE A 213 3.01 8.89 3.76
N ARG A 214 3.86 9.46 4.61
CA ARG A 214 5.00 8.74 5.21
C ARG A 214 4.67 8.36 6.63
N PHE A 215 4.91 7.09 6.96
CA PHE A 215 4.62 6.53 8.27
C PHE A 215 5.92 6.21 8.98
N SER A 216 6.02 6.59 10.26
CA SER A 216 7.25 6.41 11.04
C SER A 216 7.00 6.37 12.54
N ASN A 217 8.07 6.10 13.30
CA ASN A 217 8.09 6.18 14.77
C ASN A 217 7.02 5.29 15.43
N TYR A 218 6.79 4.11 14.89
CA TYR A 218 5.87 3.14 15.48
C TYR A 218 6.37 2.66 16.85
N ARG A 219 5.45 2.68 17.83
CA ARG A 219 5.61 2.04 19.14
C ARG A 219 4.38 1.18 19.37
N PHE A 220 4.57 -0.08 19.67
CA PHE A 220 3.51 -1.07 19.72
C PHE A 220 3.15 -1.44 21.16
N GLN A 221 1.85 -1.65 21.38
CA GLN A 221 1.29 -2.30 22.54
C GLN A 221 0.86 -3.71 22.12
N ARG A 222 1.54 -4.73 22.65
CA ARG A 222 1.18 -6.13 22.42
C ARG A 222 0.05 -6.53 23.34
N CYS A 223 -0.84 -7.44 22.86
CA CYS A 223 -1.88 -8.01 23.71
C CYS A 223 -1.25 -9.04 24.66
N GLY A 224 -1.71 -9.05 25.91
CA GLY A 224 -1.23 -10.00 26.91
C GLY A 224 0.11 -9.65 27.57
N GLN A 225 0.62 -8.44 27.36
CA GLN A 225 1.78 -7.89 28.08
C GLN A 225 1.37 -6.70 28.95
#